data_e156d1dbdb72ca1a36089618576fac95
#
_entry.id   e156d1dbdb72ca1a36089618576fac95
#
_cell.length_a   1.000
_cell.length_b   1.000
_cell.length_c   1.000
_cell.angle_alpha   90.00
_cell.angle_beta   90.00
_cell.angle_gamma   90.00
#
_symmetry.space_group_name_H-M   'P 1'
#
loop_
_entity.id
_entity.type
_entity.pdbx_description
1 polymer ?
#
loop_
_entity_poly.entity_id
_entity_poly.type
_entity_poly.pdbx_seq_one_letter_code
_entity_poly.pdbx_strand_id
1 'polypeptide(L)'
;MVLEKFVVPAALADVQFGDDVLELGPGDGITTDLLRVHIPRITALEIDPRTAERLSARLRGTNVTVLQGDATAMPLDDCQFSGAISLHMLHHVPSAQLQDKVFREVWRVLKPGGVFVSIDSVDFHTLRMKLIHIGDAITPVNPDTVAARLQATGFCDSRVETNPYAFRFLARRPPIEPPAQPAPNRNSVRDQRADCASLLPERK
;
A
#
# COMPACT_ATOMS: atom_id res chain seq x y z
N MET A 1 4.82 10.97 -20.37
CA MET A 1 5.67 12.14 -20.02
C MET A 1 5.41 12.68 -18.60
N VAL A 2 4.19 13.06 -18.18
CA VAL A 2 3.91 13.46 -16.78
C VAL A 2 3.97 12.26 -15.83
N LEU A 3 3.31 11.16 -16.19
CA LEU A 3 3.29 9.92 -15.39
C LEU A 3 4.71 9.37 -15.17
N GLU A 4 5.50 9.29 -16.22
CA GLU A 4 6.88 8.80 -16.18
C GLU A 4 7.82 9.69 -15.37
N LYS A 5 7.73 11.02 -15.56
CA LYS A 5 8.68 11.97 -14.94
C LYS A 5 8.35 12.34 -13.51
N PHE A 6 7.07 12.31 -13.12
CA PHE A 6 6.63 12.84 -11.84
C PHE A 6 5.80 11.85 -11.02
N VAL A 7 4.80 11.20 -11.61
CA VAL A 7 3.85 10.38 -10.83
C VAL A 7 4.48 9.08 -10.36
N VAL A 8 5.07 8.29 -11.25
CA VAL A 8 5.68 7.02 -10.87
C VAL A 8 6.91 7.21 -9.98
N PRO A 9 7.87 8.12 -10.28
CA PRO A 9 8.96 8.40 -9.33
C PRO A 9 8.46 8.85 -7.96
N ALA A 10 7.43 9.71 -7.89
CA ALA A 10 6.85 10.11 -6.63
C ALA A 10 6.17 8.95 -5.90
N ALA A 11 5.49 8.04 -6.62
CA ALA A 11 4.87 6.86 -6.00
C ALA A 11 5.90 5.90 -5.40
N LEU A 12 7.07 5.77 -6.03
CA LEU A 12 8.16 4.88 -5.62
C LEU A 12 9.11 5.52 -4.61
N ALA A 13 9.07 6.86 -4.44
CA ALA A 13 9.99 7.58 -3.56
C ALA A 13 9.83 7.11 -2.10
N ASP A 14 10.97 6.81 -1.45
CA ASP A 14 11.06 6.44 -0.03
C ASP A 14 10.20 5.24 0.38
N VAL A 15 9.86 4.35 -0.58
CA VAL A 15 9.02 3.18 -0.34
C VAL A 15 9.73 1.89 -0.73
N GLN A 16 9.73 0.93 0.19
CA GLN A 16 10.13 -0.45 -0.05
C GLN A 16 8.87 -1.30 -0.21
N PHE A 17 8.45 -1.56 -1.44
CA PHE A 17 7.22 -2.32 -1.71
C PHE A 17 7.36 -3.84 -1.50
N GLY A 18 8.59 -4.37 -1.51
CA GLY A 18 8.82 -5.81 -1.57
C GLY A 18 8.54 -6.37 -2.96
N ASP A 19 8.28 -7.70 -3.04
CA ASP A 19 8.30 -8.42 -4.31
C ASP A 19 6.94 -8.55 -5.00
N ASP A 20 5.84 -8.55 -4.23
CA ASP A 20 4.48 -8.77 -4.73
C ASP A 20 3.64 -7.52 -4.50
N VAL A 21 3.29 -6.82 -5.55
CA VAL A 21 2.55 -5.56 -5.47
C VAL A 21 1.22 -5.64 -6.21
N LEU A 22 0.18 -5.13 -5.57
CA LEU A 22 -1.14 -4.94 -6.15
C LEU A 22 -1.25 -3.53 -6.75
N GLU A 23 -1.52 -3.41 -8.03
CA GLU A 23 -1.91 -2.16 -8.69
C GLU A 23 -3.43 -2.12 -8.82
N LEU A 24 -4.06 -1.04 -8.35
CA LEU A 24 -5.50 -0.81 -8.42
C LEU A 24 -5.83 0.12 -9.59
N GLY A 25 -6.70 -0.33 -10.48
CA GLY A 25 -7.20 0.43 -11.63
C GLY A 25 -6.10 0.79 -12.63
N PRO A 26 -5.40 -0.19 -13.22
CA PRO A 26 -4.34 0.04 -14.20
C PRO A 26 -4.84 0.73 -15.48
N GLY A 27 -6.14 0.64 -15.79
CA GLY A 27 -6.71 1.11 -17.03
C GLY A 27 -6.00 0.51 -18.26
N ASP A 28 -5.56 1.35 -19.18
CA ASP A 28 -4.79 0.91 -20.36
C ASP A 28 -3.33 0.48 -20.04
N GLY A 29 -2.92 0.55 -18.76
CA GLY A 29 -1.64 0.03 -18.26
C GLY A 29 -0.42 0.91 -18.53
N ILE A 30 -0.60 2.22 -18.70
CA ILE A 30 0.53 3.15 -18.89
C ILE A 30 1.38 3.19 -17.62
N THR A 31 0.76 3.26 -16.44
CA THR A 31 1.45 3.21 -15.15
C THR A 31 2.03 1.83 -14.89
N THR A 32 1.31 0.77 -15.23
CA THR A 32 1.76 -0.62 -15.13
C THR A 32 3.09 -0.85 -15.87
N ASP A 33 3.21 -0.32 -17.10
CA ASP A 33 4.44 -0.44 -17.89
C ASP A 33 5.65 0.25 -17.25
N LEU A 34 5.41 1.34 -16.52
CA LEU A 34 6.45 2.05 -15.77
C LEU A 34 6.78 1.35 -14.45
N LEU A 35 5.78 0.83 -13.75
CA LEU A 35 5.95 0.14 -12.47
C LEU A 35 6.68 -1.20 -12.63
N ARG A 36 6.34 -1.99 -13.66
CA ARG A 36 6.84 -3.36 -13.85
C ARG A 36 8.36 -3.47 -14.08
N VAL A 37 9.04 -2.37 -14.41
CA VAL A 37 10.50 -2.35 -14.53
C VAL A 37 11.21 -2.19 -13.18
N HIS A 38 10.47 -1.79 -12.14
CA HIS A 38 10.97 -1.56 -10.79
C HIS A 38 10.47 -2.59 -9.76
N ILE A 39 9.39 -3.31 -10.08
CA ILE A 39 8.68 -4.21 -9.15
C ILE A 39 8.76 -5.63 -9.70
N PRO A 40 9.24 -6.62 -8.92
CA PRO A 40 9.44 -7.99 -9.39
C PRO A 40 8.16 -8.69 -9.87
N ARG A 41 7.02 -8.52 -9.18
CA ARG A 41 5.72 -9.10 -9.54
C ARG A 41 4.60 -8.09 -9.28
N ILE A 42 3.74 -7.91 -10.26
CA ILE A 42 2.55 -7.05 -10.16
C ILE A 42 1.30 -7.87 -10.44
N THR A 43 0.30 -7.74 -9.57
CA THR A 43 -1.09 -8.07 -9.88
C THR A 43 -1.83 -6.78 -10.13
N ALA A 44 -2.37 -6.60 -11.33
CA ALA A 44 -3.10 -5.41 -11.74
C ALA A 44 -4.61 -5.73 -11.73
N LEU A 45 -5.37 -5.09 -10.83
CA LEU A 45 -6.81 -5.31 -10.65
C LEU A 45 -7.60 -4.25 -11.40
N GLU A 46 -8.36 -4.66 -12.41
CA GLU A 46 -9.15 -3.80 -13.30
C GLU A 46 -10.64 -4.18 -13.24
N ILE A 47 -11.51 -3.19 -13.06
CA ILE A 47 -12.94 -3.41 -12.93
C ILE A 47 -13.62 -3.68 -14.28
N ASP A 48 -13.18 -2.99 -15.36
CA ASP A 48 -13.77 -3.18 -16.69
C ASP A 48 -13.24 -4.46 -17.35
N PRO A 49 -14.10 -5.42 -17.67
CA PRO A 49 -13.67 -6.72 -18.20
C PRO A 49 -12.99 -6.62 -19.56
N ARG A 50 -13.40 -5.67 -20.42
CA ARG A 50 -12.78 -5.49 -21.74
C ARG A 50 -11.38 -4.89 -21.63
N THR A 51 -11.21 -3.94 -20.73
CA THR A 51 -9.92 -3.33 -20.45
C THR A 51 -8.97 -4.35 -19.82
N ALA A 52 -9.45 -5.13 -18.83
CA ALA A 52 -8.69 -6.21 -18.22
C ALA A 52 -8.22 -7.26 -19.25
N GLU A 53 -9.12 -7.69 -20.16
CA GLU A 53 -8.79 -8.65 -21.23
C GLU A 53 -7.71 -8.11 -22.19
N ARG A 54 -7.87 -6.87 -22.68
CA ARG A 54 -6.88 -6.21 -23.55
C ARG A 54 -5.53 -6.08 -22.87
N LEU A 55 -5.54 -5.61 -21.60
CA LEU A 55 -4.32 -5.43 -20.83
C LEU A 55 -3.62 -6.78 -20.56
N SER A 56 -4.37 -7.81 -20.20
CA SER A 56 -3.87 -9.16 -19.98
C SER A 56 -3.22 -9.74 -21.25
N ALA A 57 -3.86 -9.56 -22.41
CA ALA A 57 -3.31 -10.00 -23.69
C ALA A 57 -1.99 -9.27 -24.02
N ARG A 58 -1.94 -7.94 -23.79
CA ARG A 58 -0.77 -7.10 -24.06
C ARG A 58 0.42 -7.43 -23.16
N LEU A 59 0.17 -7.73 -21.88
CA LEU A 59 1.21 -7.97 -20.86
C LEU A 59 1.58 -9.46 -20.71
N ARG A 60 1.07 -10.32 -21.57
CA ARG A 60 1.38 -11.77 -21.53
C ARG A 60 2.88 -12.02 -21.62
N GLY A 61 3.39 -12.86 -20.71
CA GLY A 61 4.82 -13.21 -20.67
C GLY A 61 5.69 -12.17 -19.94
N THR A 62 5.08 -11.14 -19.36
CA THR A 62 5.78 -10.21 -18.45
C THR A 62 5.62 -10.63 -16.97
N ASN A 63 6.15 -9.83 -16.07
CA ASN A 63 5.99 -9.98 -14.61
C ASN A 63 4.66 -9.42 -14.07
N VAL A 64 3.67 -9.19 -14.94
CA VAL A 64 2.35 -8.65 -14.57
C VAL A 64 1.26 -9.69 -14.79
N THR A 65 0.45 -9.93 -13.77
CA THR A 65 -0.79 -10.69 -13.86
C THR A 65 -1.97 -9.73 -13.81
N VAL A 66 -2.82 -9.73 -14.81
CA VAL A 66 -4.03 -8.90 -14.83
C VAL A 66 -5.22 -9.72 -14.34
N LEU A 67 -5.96 -9.15 -13.40
CA LEU A 67 -7.15 -9.74 -12.80
C LEU A 67 -8.33 -8.79 -12.98
N GLN A 68 -9.45 -9.31 -13.46
CA GLN A 68 -10.70 -8.55 -13.48
C GLN A 68 -11.36 -8.63 -12.10
N GLY A 69 -11.73 -7.47 -11.53
CA GLY A 69 -12.40 -7.43 -10.23
C GLY A 69 -12.69 -6.01 -9.73
N ASP A 70 -13.57 -5.95 -8.75
CA ASP A 70 -13.94 -4.71 -8.06
C ASP A 70 -13.01 -4.50 -6.83
N ALA A 71 -12.37 -3.34 -6.77
CA ALA A 71 -11.50 -2.97 -5.65
C ALA A 71 -12.24 -2.82 -4.31
N THR A 72 -13.57 -2.72 -4.31
CA THR A 72 -14.40 -2.70 -3.09
C THR A 72 -14.74 -4.09 -2.54
N ALA A 73 -14.44 -5.17 -3.31
CA ALA A 73 -14.66 -6.58 -2.97
C ALA A 73 -13.70 -7.45 -3.78
N MET A 74 -12.41 -7.41 -3.45
CA MET A 74 -11.35 -8.02 -4.26
C MET A 74 -11.39 -9.56 -4.22
N PRO A 75 -11.35 -10.23 -5.38
CA PRO A 75 -11.26 -11.70 -5.46
C PRO A 75 -9.80 -12.16 -5.20
N LEU A 76 -9.26 -11.78 -4.05
CA LEU A 76 -7.86 -11.99 -3.66
C LEU A 76 -7.81 -12.50 -2.21
N ASP A 77 -6.81 -13.31 -1.91
CA ASP A 77 -6.60 -13.85 -0.57
C ASP A 77 -6.08 -12.80 0.42
N ASP A 78 -6.30 -13.04 1.71
CA ASP A 78 -5.74 -12.23 2.79
C ASP A 78 -4.21 -12.32 2.81
N CYS A 79 -3.54 -11.24 3.18
CA CYS A 79 -2.09 -11.21 3.40
C CYS A 79 -1.27 -11.68 2.18
N GLN A 80 -1.71 -11.39 0.97
CA GLN A 80 -1.08 -11.84 -0.26
C GLN A 80 0.08 -10.91 -0.70
N PHE A 81 -0.09 -9.59 -0.56
CA PHE A 81 0.80 -8.59 -1.15
C PHE A 81 1.71 -7.93 -0.12
N SER A 82 2.94 -7.61 -0.54
CA SER A 82 3.88 -6.80 0.23
C SER A 82 3.67 -5.29 0.05
N GLY A 83 2.97 -4.88 -1.01
CA GLY A 83 2.61 -3.51 -1.27
C GLY A 83 1.36 -3.38 -2.13
N ALA A 84 0.74 -2.20 -2.10
CA ALA A 84 -0.36 -1.83 -2.98
C ALA A 84 -0.15 -0.40 -3.50
N ILE A 85 -0.54 -0.17 -4.75
CA ILE A 85 -0.41 1.12 -5.44
C ILE A 85 -1.75 1.47 -6.10
N SER A 86 -2.17 2.73 -5.96
CA SER A 86 -3.32 3.30 -6.67
C SER A 86 -2.92 4.66 -7.26
N LEU A 87 -2.92 4.78 -8.58
CA LEU A 87 -2.52 5.99 -9.27
C LEU A 87 -3.70 6.55 -10.09
N HIS A 88 -4.24 7.68 -9.65
CA HIS A 88 -5.38 8.35 -10.28
C HIS A 88 -6.61 7.46 -10.45
N MET A 89 -6.91 6.60 -9.48
CA MET A 89 -8.04 5.67 -9.53
C MET A 89 -9.12 5.95 -8.47
N LEU A 90 -8.71 6.35 -7.26
CA LEU A 90 -9.65 6.44 -6.12
C LEU A 90 -10.79 7.44 -6.37
N HIS A 91 -10.56 8.50 -7.13
CA HIS A 91 -11.61 9.46 -7.49
C HIS A 91 -12.69 8.89 -8.42
N HIS A 92 -12.43 7.76 -9.10
CA HIS A 92 -13.45 7.02 -9.87
C HIS A 92 -14.34 6.13 -8.99
N VAL A 93 -13.99 5.92 -7.72
CA VAL A 93 -14.83 5.18 -6.77
C VAL A 93 -16.01 6.06 -6.34
N PRO A 94 -17.28 5.65 -6.59
CA PRO A 94 -18.45 6.55 -6.64
C PRO A 94 -18.84 7.24 -5.32
N SER A 95 -18.26 6.86 -4.18
CA SER A 95 -18.53 7.51 -2.90
C SER A 95 -17.41 7.32 -1.88
N ALA A 96 -17.33 8.20 -0.88
CA ALA A 96 -16.39 8.08 0.22
C ALA A 96 -16.53 6.75 0.97
N GLN A 97 -17.74 6.25 1.14
CA GLN A 97 -18.01 4.96 1.78
C GLN A 97 -17.45 3.77 0.97
N LEU A 98 -17.52 3.85 -0.36
CA LEU A 98 -16.92 2.83 -1.24
C LEU A 98 -15.39 2.96 -1.27
N GLN A 99 -14.84 4.18 -1.23
CA GLN A 99 -13.40 4.38 -1.04
C GLN A 99 -12.91 3.76 0.27
N ASP A 100 -13.70 3.87 1.37
CA ASP A 100 -13.37 3.20 2.65
C ASP A 100 -13.44 1.67 2.55
N LYS A 101 -14.29 1.12 1.67
CA LYS A 101 -14.25 -0.33 1.36
C LYS A 101 -12.98 -0.71 0.63
N VAL A 102 -12.53 0.11 -0.34
CA VAL A 102 -11.22 -0.11 -1.00
C VAL A 102 -10.10 -0.13 0.03
N PHE A 103 -10.08 0.82 0.97
CA PHE A 103 -9.05 0.85 2.02
C PHE A 103 -9.08 -0.42 2.89
N ARG A 104 -10.26 -0.94 3.26
CA ARG A 104 -10.40 -2.19 4.01
C ARG A 104 -9.91 -3.40 3.22
N GLU A 105 -10.25 -3.47 1.94
CA GLU A 105 -9.78 -4.56 1.07
C GLU A 105 -8.26 -4.51 0.88
N VAL A 106 -7.69 -3.32 0.63
CA VAL A 106 -6.22 -3.16 0.55
C VAL A 106 -5.57 -3.58 1.86
N TRP A 107 -6.12 -3.17 3.02
CA TRP A 107 -5.61 -3.61 4.32
C TRP A 107 -5.66 -5.13 4.47
N ARG A 108 -6.76 -5.78 4.06
CA ARG A 108 -6.96 -7.23 4.14
C ARG A 108 -5.93 -8.00 3.31
N VAL A 109 -5.71 -7.58 2.06
CA VAL A 109 -4.82 -8.29 1.12
C VAL A 109 -3.33 -7.99 1.33
N LEU A 110 -2.99 -6.91 2.02
CA LEU A 110 -1.59 -6.61 2.37
C LEU A 110 -1.09 -7.56 3.45
N LYS A 111 0.16 -7.99 3.35
CA LYS A 111 0.89 -8.66 4.45
C LYS A 111 1.08 -7.69 5.61
N PRO A 112 1.21 -8.18 6.87
CA PRO A 112 1.68 -7.36 7.97
C PRO A 112 2.99 -6.65 7.62
N GLY A 113 3.08 -5.34 7.89
CA GLY A 113 4.18 -4.47 7.48
C GLY A 113 4.10 -3.99 6.03
N GLY A 114 3.16 -4.48 5.24
CA GLY A 114 2.94 -4.05 3.86
C GLY A 114 2.54 -2.59 3.74
N VAL A 115 2.82 -1.97 2.60
CA VAL A 115 2.62 -0.55 2.36
C VAL A 115 1.52 -0.30 1.33
N PHE A 116 0.76 0.76 1.53
CA PHE A 116 -0.20 1.28 0.55
C PHE A 116 0.20 2.70 0.16
N VAL A 117 0.41 2.92 -1.13
CA VAL A 117 0.69 4.24 -1.70
C VAL A 117 -0.39 4.60 -2.70
N SER A 118 -0.86 5.83 -2.63
CA SER A 118 -1.75 6.38 -3.64
C SER A 118 -1.32 7.79 -4.03
N ILE A 119 -1.52 8.12 -5.31
CA ILE A 119 -1.47 9.49 -5.81
C ILE A 119 -2.79 9.76 -6.50
N ASP A 120 -3.43 10.87 -6.12
CA ASP A 120 -4.67 11.28 -6.73
C ASP A 120 -4.74 12.80 -6.92
N SER A 121 -5.65 13.26 -7.78
CA SER A 121 -5.82 14.67 -8.10
C SER A 121 -6.55 15.41 -7.00
N VAL A 122 -6.17 16.67 -6.74
CA VAL A 122 -6.90 17.58 -5.84
C VAL A 122 -7.75 18.58 -6.62
N ASP A 123 -7.39 18.88 -7.87
CA ASP A 123 -8.06 19.89 -8.69
C ASP A 123 -8.89 19.23 -9.80
N PHE A 124 -10.21 19.14 -9.56
CA PHE A 124 -11.20 18.70 -10.55
C PHE A 124 -11.99 19.87 -11.15
N HIS A 125 -11.63 21.13 -10.82
CA HIS A 125 -12.35 22.32 -11.27
C HIS A 125 -11.81 22.90 -12.56
N THR A 126 -10.57 22.57 -12.95
CA THR A 126 -9.99 23.05 -14.20
C THR A 126 -10.74 22.50 -15.41
N LEU A 127 -10.80 23.31 -16.48
CA LEU A 127 -11.41 22.90 -17.75
C LEU A 127 -10.77 21.62 -18.30
N ARG A 128 -9.46 21.45 -18.12
CA ARG A 128 -8.71 20.26 -18.53
C ARG A 128 -9.23 19.00 -17.83
N MET A 129 -9.41 19.04 -16.50
CA MET A 129 -9.90 17.89 -15.73
C MET A 129 -11.34 17.56 -16.10
N LYS A 130 -12.20 18.58 -16.29
CA LYS A 130 -13.58 18.37 -16.76
C LYS A 130 -13.65 17.74 -18.15
N LEU A 131 -12.72 18.07 -19.06
CA LEU A 131 -12.66 17.48 -20.40
C LEU A 131 -12.18 16.03 -20.39
N ILE A 132 -11.24 15.69 -19.51
CA ILE A 132 -10.71 14.31 -19.38
C ILE A 132 -11.79 13.37 -18.80
N HIS A 133 -12.66 13.87 -17.91
CA HIS A 133 -13.67 13.09 -17.20
C HIS A 133 -15.11 13.35 -17.71
N ILE A 134 -15.27 13.72 -18.99
CA ILE A 134 -16.62 13.87 -19.55
C ILE A 134 -17.36 12.53 -19.48
N GLY A 135 -18.47 12.52 -18.71
CA GLY A 135 -19.30 11.34 -18.52
C GLY A 135 -18.92 10.45 -17.33
N ASP A 136 -17.80 10.73 -16.65
CA ASP A 136 -17.39 10.00 -15.46
C ASP A 136 -18.04 10.56 -14.19
N ALA A 137 -18.47 9.68 -13.29
CA ALA A 137 -18.85 10.06 -11.94
C ALA A 137 -17.58 10.18 -11.09
N ILE A 138 -17.20 11.42 -10.77
CA ILE A 138 -15.99 11.72 -9.99
C ILE A 138 -16.36 12.01 -8.55
N THR A 139 -15.72 11.29 -7.62
CA THR A 139 -15.78 11.54 -6.17
C THR A 139 -14.37 11.83 -5.66
N PRO A 140 -13.98 13.12 -5.55
CA PRO A 140 -12.65 13.47 -5.08
C PRO A 140 -12.34 12.89 -3.71
N VAL A 141 -11.14 12.38 -3.53
CA VAL A 141 -10.63 12.00 -2.21
C VAL A 141 -10.13 13.27 -1.51
N ASN A 142 -10.65 13.54 -0.32
CA ASN A 142 -10.23 14.72 0.45
C ASN A 142 -8.89 14.41 1.17
N PRO A 143 -7.78 15.09 0.82
CA PRO A 143 -6.48 14.87 1.44
C PRO A 143 -6.46 15.20 2.94
N ASP A 144 -7.30 16.14 3.42
CA ASP A 144 -7.34 16.52 4.84
C ASP A 144 -7.93 15.43 5.73
N THR A 145 -8.75 14.54 5.17
CA THR A 145 -9.44 13.49 5.92
C THR A 145 -8.90 12.08 5.64
N VAL A 146 -8.13 11.88 4.57
CA VAL A 146 -7.71 10.55 4.12
C VAL A 146 -6.87 9.82 5.17
N ALA A 147 -5.98 10.53 5.90
CA ALA A 147 -5.16 9.93 6.95
C ALA A 147 -6.02 9.35 8.09
N ALA A 148 -7.04 10.08 8.54
CA ALA A 148 -7.96 9.61 9.57
C ALA A 148 -8.80 8.41 9.08
N ARG A 149 -9.22 8.39 7.81
CA ARG A 149 -9.96 7.29 7.19
C ARG A 149 -9.10 6.01 7.09
N LEU A 150 -7.82 6.15 6.71
CA LEU A 150 -6.86 5.04 6.68
C LEU A 150 -6.62 4.50 8.10
N GLN A 151 -6.43 5.37 9.08
CA GLN A 151 -6.27 4.96 10.49
C GLN A 151 -7.52 4.23 11.02
N ALA A 152 -8.73 4.71 10.70
CA ALA A 152 -9.97 4.04 11.06
C ALA A 152 -10.12 2.65 10.43
N THR A 153 -9.40 2.39 9.33
CA THR A 153 -9.34 1.06 8.68
C THR A 153 -8.32 0.13 9.34
N GLY A 154 -7.41 0.67 10.18
CA GLY A 154 -6.36 -0.10 10.86
C GLY A 154 -4.95 0.12 10.29
N PHE A 155 -4.77 1.02 9.33
CA PHE A 155 -3.44 1.43 8.90
C PHE A 155 -2.73 2.28 9.96
N CYS A 156 -1.41 2.19 10.01
CA CYS A 156 -0.54 3.04 10.82
C CYS A 156 0.41 3.85 9.91
N ASP A 157 1.18 4.75 10.51
CA ASP A 157 2.21 5.55 9.84
C ASP A 157 1.72 6.28 8.58
N SER A 158 0.47 6.75 8.61
CA SER A 158 -0.14 7.45 7.48
C SER A 158 0.49 8.84 7.29
N ARG A 159 1.04 9.08 6.10
CA ARG A 159 1.61 10.36 5.68
C ARG A 159 0.85 10.86 4.46
N VAL A 160 0.56 12.14 4.42
CA VAL A 160 -0.11 12.80 3.29
C VAL A 160 0.71 14.00 2.86
N GLU A 161 1.05 14.06 1.60
CA GLU A 161 1.79 15.16 0.97
C GLU A 161 0.91 15.74 -0.14
N THR A 162 0.74 17.04 -0.13
CA THR A 162 -0.11 17.75 -1.10
C THR A 162 0.67 18.78 -1.89
N ASN A 163 0.29 18.97 -3.14
CA ASN A 163 0.69 20.07 -3.98
C ASN A 163 -0.56 20.65 -4.70
N PRO A 164 -0.47 21.75 -5.44
CA PRO A 164 -1.66 22.36 -6.07
C PRO A 164 -2.43 21.47 -7.06
N TYR A 165 -1.85 20.35 -7.51
CA TYR A 165 -2.44 19.50 -8.56
C TYR A 165 -2.82 18.11 -8.08
N ALA A 166 -2.09 17.59 -7.10
CA ALA A 166 -2.24 16.22 -6.62
C ALA A 166 -1.87 16.11 -5.14
N PHE A 167 -2.29 15.02 -4.53
CA PHE A 167 -1.77 14.59 -3.25
C PHE A 167 -1.27 13.16 -3.36
N ARG A 168 -0.35 12.82 -2.50
CA ARG A 168 0.17 11.47 -2.29
C ARG A 168 -0.09 11.08 -0.86
N PHE A 169 -0.52 9.85 -0.63
CA PHE A 169 -0.44 9.27 0.69
C PHE A 169 0.36 7.96 0.70
N LEU A 170 0.94 7.69 1.85
CA LEU A 170 1.54 6.42 2.22
C LEU A 170 0.91 5.98 3.54
N ALA A 171 0.56 4.70 3.66
CA ALA A 171 0.10 4.09 4.90
C ALA A 171 0.67 2.67 5.02
N ARG A 172 0.82 2.15 6.25
CA ARG A 172 1.34 0.81 6.50
C ARG A 172 0.30 -0.06 7.21
N ARG A 173 0.20 -1.32 6.80
CA ARG A 173 -0.44 -2.31 7.65
C ARG A 173 0.49 -2.60 8.83
N PRO A 174 0.03 -2.58 10.10
CA PRO A 174 0.89 -2.87 11.24
C PRO A 174 1.61 -4.21 11.08
N PRO A 175 2.90 -4.29 11.45
CA PRO A 175 3.60 -5.58 11.53
C PRO A 175 2.97 -6.45 12.64
N ILE A 176 3.14 -7.76 12.54
CA ILE A 176 2.84 -8.64 13.68
C ILE A 176 3.92 -8.39 14.72
N GLU A 177 3.55 -7.89 15.88
CA GLU A 177 4.49 -7.82 17.01
C GLU A 177 4.93 -9.25 17.37
N PRO A 178 6.24 -9.51 17.48
CA PRO A 178 6.68 -10.77 18.02
C PRO A 178 6.10 -10.94 19.44
N PRO A 179 5.73 -12.17 19.87
CA PRO A 179 5.24 -12.37 21.21
C PRO A 179 6.22 -11.78 22.21
N ALA A 180 5.70 -11.02 23.17
CA ALA A 180 6.52 -10.38 24.21
C ALA A 180 7.46 -11.43 24.80
N GLN A 181 8.77 -11.19 24.77
CA GLN A 181 9.73 -12.08 25.42
C GLN A 181 9.34 -12.17 26.89
N PRO A 182 9.24 -13.39 27.48
CA PRO A 182 8.97 -13.50 28.88
C PRO A 182 10.02 -12.70 29.66
N ALA A 183 9.56 -11.89 30.60
CA ALA A 183 10.44 -11.08 31.44
C ALA A 183 11.56 -11.98 32.00
N PRO A 184 12.83 -11.52 31.98
CA PRO A 184 13.94 -12.32 32.48
C PRO A 184 13.61 -12.74 33.90
N ASN A 185 13.68 -14.06 34.15
CA ASN A 185 13.36 -14.64 35.45
C ASN A 185 14.32 -14.06 36.49
N ARG A 186 13.84 -13.16 37.34
CA ARG A 186 14.62 -12.48 38.38
C ARG A 186 15.26 -13.45 39.39
N ASN A 187 14.87 -14.72 39.39
CA ASN A 187 15.43 -15.76 40.26
C ASN A 187 16.76 -16.34 39.75
N SER A 188 17.12 -16.19 38.48
CA SER A 188 18.41 -16.71 37.96
C SER A 188 19.63 -15.85 38.35
N VAL A 189 19.41 -14.60 38.83
CA VAL A 189 20.52 -13.71 39.23
C VAL A 189 20.94 -13.94 40.69
N ARG A 190 20.12 -14.64 41.50
CA ARG A 190 20.51 -14.96 42.90
C ARG A 190 21.42 -16.17 43.03
N ASP A 191 21.38 -17.10 42.10
CA ASP A 191 22.17 -18.36 42.20
C ASP A 191 23.63 -18.17 41.75
N GLN A 192 23.97 -17.15 40.94
CA GLN A 192 25.35 -16.90 40.53
C GLN A 192 26.19 -16.11 41.55
N ARG A 193 25.58 -15.61 42.63
CA ARG A 193 26.33 -14.95 43.70
C ARG A 193 26.72 -15.87 44.88
N ALA A 194 26.24 -17.06 44.92
CA ALA A 194 26.55 -18.03 45.96
C ALA A 194 27.85 -18.81 45.71
N ASP A 195 28.29 -18.94 44.46
CA ASP A 195 29.47 -19.73 44.09
C ASP A 195 30.81 -18.99 44.10
N CYS A 196 30.82 -17.68 44.38
CA CYS A 196 32.05 -16.90 44.39
C CYS A 196 32.69 -16.72 45.79
N ALA A 197 32.11 -17.28 46.85
CA ALA A 197 32.61 -17.11 48.22
C ALA A 197 33.54 -18.24 48.71
N SER A 198 33.83 -19.30 47.89
CA SER A 198 34.62 -20.46 48.30
C SER A 198 36.07 -20.50 47.75
N LEU A 199 36.59 -19.42 47.19
CA LEU A 199 37.95 -19.38 46.64
C LEU A 199 38.80 -18.27 47.27
N LEU A 200 38.97 -18.29 48.61
CA LEU A 200 40.06 -17.54 49.25
C LEU A 200 41.09 -18.53 49.80
N PRO A 201 42.35 -18.47 49.42
CA PRO A 201 43.40 -19.30 49.99
C PRO A 201 43.69 -18.90 51.42
N GLU A 202 43.80 -19.92 52.32
CA GLU A 202 44.29 -19.76 53.68
C GLU A 202 45.71 -19.21 53.67
N ARG A 203 45.93 -18.08 54.39
CA ARG A 203 47.25 -17.54 54.66
C ARG A 203 47.87 -18.32 55.85
N LYS A 204 49.01 -18.91 55.58
CA LYS A 204 49.99 -19.30 56.63
C LYS A 204 50.81 -18.08 57.01
#